data_b81271c99d1ae01e8db0d61968196222
#
_entry.id   b81271c99d1ae01e8db0d61968196222
#
_cell.length_a   1.000
_cell.length_b   1.000
_cell.length_c   1.000
_cell.angle_alpha   90.00
_cell.angle_beta   90.00
_cell.angle_gamma   90.00
#
_symmetry.space_group_name_H-M   'P 1'
#
loop_
_entity.id
_entity.type
_entity.pdbx_description
1 polymer ?
#
loop_
_entity_poly.entity_id
_entity_poly.type
_entity_poly.pdbx_seq_one_letter_code
_entity_poly.pdbx_strand_id
1 'polypeptide(L)'
;GPSVPLMTGTEGAVPEAEEIAEGKEVIFPIDKYGVKWMSIGYFAEPGQALIWRGPMACNALKQMILQVRWGVLDFLLIDMPPGTGDIHISLVNDIPMEGALIVTTPQPVALSDVEKGVNMFRNKSIDRKIFGLVENMAWFTPEELPENKYYIFGKGGGQQMAEKYGIPLLGQIPIVQSIREGGDSGEPVALSSRPDGQAFIDLASTLAKSADGE
;
A
#
# COMPACT_ATOMS: atom_id res chain seq x y z
N GLY A 1 3.00 5.21 -4.54
CA GLY A 1 3.09 6.67 -4.53
C GLY A 1 4.45 7.17 -4.99
N PRO A 2 4.66 8.50 -5.11
CA PRO A 2 5.90 9.07 -5.61
C PRO A 2 7.11 8.85 -4.68
N SER A 3 6.89 8.49 -3.43
CA SER A 3 7.94 8.23 -2.44
C SER A 3 8.53 6.81 -2.49
N VAL A 4 7.97 5.91 -3.29
CA VAL A 4 8.45 4.52 -3.39
C VAL A 4 9.94 4.45 -3.75
N PRO A 5 10.49 5.23 -4.72
CA PRO A 5 11.91 5.19 -5.03
C PRO A 5 12.80 5.50 -3.82
N LEU A 6 12.47 6.51 -3.02
CA LEU A 6 13.18 6.84 -1.79
C LEU A 6 13.10 5.68 -0.79
N MET A 7 11.90 5.22 -0.49
CA MET A 7 11.65 4.18 0.53
C MET A 7 12.26 2.80 0.18
N THR A 8 12.62 2.59 -1.08
CA THR A 8 13.21 1.33 -1.55
C THR A 8 14.67 1.47 -1.98
N GLY A 9 15.27 2.66 -1.82
CA GLY A 9 16.64 2.93 -2.24
C GLY A 9 16.85 2.75 -3.75
N THR A 10 15.85 3.15 -4.54
CA THR A 10 15.87 3.07 -6.01
C THR A 10 15.73 4.45 -6.66
N GLU A 11 16.10 5.51 -5.92
CA GLU A 11 16.13 6.87 -6.46
C GLU A 11 17.04 6.98 -7.69
N GLY A 12 16.58 7.68 -8.71
CA GLY A 12 17.30 7.81 -9.95
C GLY A 12 17.23 6.59 -10.89
N ALA A 13 16.60 5.49 -10.47
CA ALA A 13 16.31 4.39 -11.38
C ALA A 13 15.24 4.82 -12.40
N VAL A 14 15.45 4.45 -13.65
CA VAL A 14 14.51 4.71 -14.75
C VAL A 14 14.04 3.37 -15.31
N PRO A 15 12.73 3.08 -15.29
CA PRO A 15 12.20 1.88 -15.92
C PRO A 15 12.54 1.86 -17.43
N GLU A 16 13.09 0.77 -17.89
CA GLU A 16 13.35 0.56 -19.31
C GLU A 16 12.03 0.29 -20.05
N ALA A 17 11.93 0.75 -21.29
CA ALA A 17 10.81 0.46 -22.17
C ALA A 17 11.32 -0.12 -23.49
N GLU A 18 10.62 -1.11 -24.02
CA GLU A 18 10.93 -1.75 -25.29
C GLU A 18 9.70 -1.72 -26.20
N GLU A 19 9.87 -1.29 -27.43
CA GLU A 19 8.82 -1.39 -28.45
C GLU A 19 8.78 -2.83 -28.99
N ILE A 20 7.70 -3.56 -28.67
CA ILE A 20 7.50 -4.95 -29.08
C ILE A 20 6.73 -5.11 -30.40
N ALA A 21 6.01 -4.07 -30.81
CA ALA A 21 5.34 -3.94 -32.10
C ALA A 21 5.04 -2.46 -32.35
N GLU A 22 4.73 -2.08 -33.59
CA GLU A 22 4.43 -0.70 -33.96
C GLU A 22 3.38 -0.07 -33.01
N GLY A 23 3.82 0.95 -32.25
CA GLY A 23 2.98 1.65 -31.27
C GLY A 23 2.65 0.85 -30.00
N LYS A 24 3.31 -0.29 -29.72
CA LYS A 24 3.11 -1.08 -28.52
C LYS A 24 4.40 -1.19 -27.72
N GLU A 25 4.47 -0.45 -26.64
CA GLU A 25 5.59 -0.47 -25.69
C GLU A 25 5.28 -1.37 -24.49
N VAL A 26 6.32 -1.98 -23.96
CA VAL A 26 6.32 -2.74 -22.70
C VAL A 26 7.34 -2.12 -21.78
N ILE A 27 6.95 -1.90 -20.53
CA ILE A 27 7.79 -1.29 -19.50
C ILE A 27 8.33 -2.39 -18.60
N PHE A 28 9.60 -2.34 -18.24
CA PHE A 28 10.20 -3.26 -17.29
C PHE A 28 10.20 -2.64 -15.89
N PRO A 29 9.75 -3.39 -14.86
CA PRO A 29 9.75 -2.90 -13.50
C PRO A 29 11.18 -2.81 -12.96
N ILE A 30 11.37 -2.02 -11.91
CA ILE A 30 12.63 -1.97 -11.17
C ILE A 30 12.68 -3.15 -10.19
N ASP A 31 13.70 -3.98 -10.27
CA ASP A 31 13.92 -5.09 -9.34
C ASP A 31 14.75 -4.62 -8.14
N LYS A 32 14.19 -4.75 -6.95
CA LYS A 32 14.89 -4.46 -5.69
C LYS A 32 14.33 -5.32 -4.56
N TYR A 33 15.20 -5.90 -3.75
CA TYR A 33 14.82 -6.78 -2.62
C TYR A 33 13.97 -7.99 -3.00
N GLY A 34 14.11 -8.52 -4.22
CA GLY A 34 13.28 -9.61 -4.73
C GLY A 34 11.85 -9.20 -5.08
N VAL A 35 11.56 -7.89 -5.10
CA VAL A 35 10.26 -7.33 -5.44
C VAL A 35 10.38 -6.49 -6.71
N LYS A 36 9.39 -6.59 -7.58
CA LYS A 36 9.25 -5.77 -8.79
C LYS A 36 8.47 -4.51 -8.49
N TRP A 37 9.12 -3.37 -8.65
CA TRP A 37 8.56 -2.06 -8.30
C TRP A 37 8.16 -1.27 -9.53
N MET A 38 7.00 -0.66 -9.48
CA MET A 38 6.56 0.35 -10.42
C MET A 38 5.93 1.50 -9.64
N SER A 39 6.40 2.70 -9.88
CA SER A 39 5.95 3.90 -9.18
C SER A 39 5.91 5.08 -10.13
N ILE A 40 4.94 5.94 -9.91
CA ILE A 40 4.89 7.24 -10.58
C ILE A 40 6.15 8.08 -10.29
N GLY A 41 6.81 7.83 -9.15
CA GLY A 41 8.05 8.49 -8.76
C GLY A 41 9.22 8.23 -9.72
N TYR A 42 9.19 7.16 -10.50
CA TYR A 42 10.21 6.88 -11.51
C TYR A 42 10.09 7.75 -12.77
N PHE A 43 8.95 8.41 -12.98
CA PHE A 43 8.67 9.25 -14.13
C PHE A 43 8.65 10.74 -13.79
N ALA A 44 8.95 11.09 -12.55
CA ALA A 44 9.03 12.47 -12.06
C ALA A 44 10.48 12.92 -11.93
N GLU A 45 10.80 14.11 -12.39
CA GLU A 45 12.07 14.73 -12.03
C GLU A 45 12.07 15.12 -10.53
N PRO A 46 13.20 15.02 -9.84
CA PRO A 46 13.30 15.43 -8.45
C PRO A 46 12.82 16.89 -8.26
N GLY A 47 11.85 17.07 -7.36
CA GLY A 47 11.27 18.38 -7.06
C GLY A 47 10.20 18.86 -8.05
N GLN A 48 9.88 18.11 -9.09
CA GLN A 48 8.82 18.45 -10.02
C GLN A 48 7.44 18.03 -9.48
N ALA A 49 6.50 18.95 -9.47
CA ALA A 49 5.11 18.63 -9.16
C ALA A 49 4.46 17.91 -10.35
N LEU A 50 4.10 16.65 -10.17
CA LEU A 50 3.27 15.93 -11.15
C LEU A 50 1.82 16.40 -11.01
N ILE A 51 1.41 17.31 -11.89
CA ILE A 51 0.02 17.79 -11.96
C ILE A 51 -0.76 16.84 -12.87
N TRP A 52 -1.36 15.82 -12.28
CA TRP A 52 -2.18 14.86 -13.00
C TRP A 52 -3.67 15.20 -12.82
N ARG A 53 -4.33 15.53 -13.90
CA ARG A 53 -5.79 15.66 -13.90
C ARG A 53 -6.42 14.27 -13.91
N GLY A 54 -7.59 14.12 -13.27
CA GLY A 54 -8.25 12.83 -13.04
C GLY A 54 -8.16 11.80 -14.19
N PRO A 55 -8.60 12.10 -15.43
CA PRO A 55 -8.51 11.14 -16.53
C PRO A 55 -7.09 10.74 -16.92
N MET A 56 -6.14 11.68 -16.86
CA MET A 56 -4.72 11.38 -17.13
C MET A 56 -4.13 10.47 -16.04
N ALA A 57 -4.46 10.72 -14.78
CA ALA A 57 -4.02 9.89 -13.67
C ALA A 57 -4.57 8.45 -13.80
N CYS A 58 -5.84 8.29 -14.12
CA CYS A 58 -6.43 6.97 -14.36
C CYS A 58 -5.73 6.21 -15.48
N ASN A 59 -5.49 6.87 -16.62
CA ASN A 59 -4.82 6.22 -17.76
C ASN A 59 -3.38 5.84 -17.43
N ALA A 60 -2.62 6.70 -16.76
CA ALA A 60 -1.26 6.41 -16.38
C ALA A 60 -1.17 5.25 -15.38
N LEU A 61 -2.06 5.22 -14.37
CA LEU A 61 -2.12 4.09 -13.43
C LEU A 61 -2.47 2.77 -14.13
N LYS A 62 -3.40 2.79 -15.08
CA LYS A 62 -3.71 1.62 -15.91
C LYS A 62 -2.48 1.16 -16.72
N GLN A 63 -1.76 2.09 -17.35
CA GLN A 63 -0.55 1.76 -18.08
C GLN A 63 0.51 1.15 -17.16
N MET A 64 0.74 1.72 -15.99
CA MET A 64 1.68 1.21 -14.99
C MET A 64 1.31 -0.20 -14.50
N ILE A 65 0.07 -0.63 -14.60
CA ILE A 65 -0.35 -1.97 -14.20
C ILE A 65 -0.35 -2.92 -15.41
N LEU A 66 -0.92 -2.50 -16.54
CA LEU A 66 -1.21 -3.38 -17.68
C LEU A 66 -0.09 -3.45 -18.72
N GLN A 67 0.76 -2.42 -18.83
CA GLN A 67 1.87 -2.36 -19.80
C GLN A 67 3.21 -2.77 -19.21
N VAL A 68 3.25 -3.13 -17.94
CA VAL A 68 4.47 -3.58 -17.27
C VAL A 68 4.64 -5.09 -17.45
N ARG A 69 5.85 -5.51 -17.81
CA ARG A 69 6.24 -6.91 -17.91
C ARG A 69 6.55 -7.48 -16.51
N TRP A 70 5.50 -7.74 -15.75
CA TRP A 70 5.63 -8.30 -14.40
C TRP A 70 6.24 -9.70 -14.36
N GLY A 71 6.03 -10.52 -15.41
CA GLY A 71 6.39 -11.94 -15.40
C GLY A 71 5.48 -12.75 -14.48
N VAL A 72 6.03 -13.79 -13.88
CA VAL A 72 5.31 -14.61 -12.89
C VAL A 72 5.37 -13.90 -11.53
N LEU A 73 4.21 -13.68 -10.93
CA LEU A 73 4.06 -13.08 -9.61
C LEU A 73 3.18 -13.97 -8.73
N ASP A 74 3.51 -14.07 -7.46
CA ASP A 74 2.62 -14.66 -6.45
C ASP A 74 1.55 -13.64 -6.04
N PHE A 75 1.94 -12.36 -5.88
CA PHE A 75 1.05 -11.25 -5.51
C PHE A 75 1.37 -9.99 -6.29
N LEU A 76 0.33 -9.25 -6.68
CA LEU A 76 0.44 -7.87 -7.17
C LEU A 76 -0.27 -6.95 -6.17
N LEU A 77 0.51 -6.11 -5.48
CA LEU A 77 -0.01 -5.13 -4.53
C LEU A 77 -0.12 -3.76 -5.21
N ILE A 78 -1.29 -3.15 -5.12
CA ILE A 78 -1.55 -1.82 -5.67
C ILE A 78 -1.78 -0.85 -4.52
N ASP A 79 -0.81 0.04 -4.27
CA ASP A 79 -0.94 1.14 -3.33
C ASP A 79 -1.81 2.24 -3.95
N MET A 80 -3.05 2.31 -3.48
CA MET A 80 -4.06 3.23 -4.00
C MET A 80 -3.80 4.66 -3.54
N PRO A 81 -4.06 5.68 -4.36
CA PRO A 81 -4.04 7.06 -3.89
C PRO A 81 -5.06 7.27 -2.77
N PRO A 82 -4.94 8.33 -1.95
CA PRO A 82 -5.89 8.57 -0.87
C PRO A 82 -7.29 8.94 -1.40
N GLY A 83 -8.31 8.59 -0.62
CA GLY A 83 -9.70 8.93 -0.91
C GLY A 83 -10.52 7.79 -1.54
N THR A 84 -11.69 8.12 -2.07
CA THR A 84 -12.66 7.19 -2.68
C THR A 84 -13.29 7.77 -3.95
N GLY A 85 -12.52 8.55 -4.70
CA GLY A 85 -13.00 9.24 -5.91
C GLY A 85 -12.93 8.39 -7.18
N ASP A 86 -13.13 9.05 -8.32
CA ASP A 86 -13.23 8.41 -9.64
C ASP A 86 -12.02 7.53 -10.00
N ILE A 87 -10.84 7.87 -9.54
CA ILE A 87 -9.63 7.07 -9.77
C ILE A 87 -9.78 5.67 -9.15
N HIS A 88 -10.28 5.59 -7.92
CA HIS A 88 -10.51 4.32 -7.22
C HIS A 88 -11.54 3.48 -7.93
N ILE A 89 -12.69 4.08 -8.27
CA ILE A 89 -13.79 3.41 -8.96
C ILE A 89 -13.32 2.88 -10.32
N SER A 90 -12.58 3.69 -11.08
CA SER A 90 -12.04 3.29 -12.37
C SER A 90 -11.06 2.12 -12.24
N LEU A 91 -10.10 2.19 -11.31
CA LEU A 91 -9.13 1.11 -11.10
C LEU A 91 -9.80 -0.20 -10.69
N VAL A 92 -10.74 -0.15 -9.74
CA VAL A 92 -11.43 -1.35 -9.24
C VAL A 92 -12.33 -1.99 -10.30
N ASN A 93 -12.89 -1.20 -11.22
CA ASN A 93 -13.71 -1.70 -12.32
C ASN A 93 -12.87 -2.27 -13.48
N ASP A 94 -11.72 -1.62 -13.76
CA ASP A 94 -10.92 -1.94 -14.95
C ASP A 94 -9.86 -3.02 -14.70
N ILE A 95 -9.51 -3.26 -13.42
CA ILE A 95 -8.49 -4.22 -13.04
C ILE A 95 -9.14 -5.35 -12.22
N PRO A 96 -8.94 -6.61 -12.59
CA PRO A 96 -9.42 -7.73 -11.80
C PRO A 96 -8.63 -7.79 -10.48
N MET A 97 -9.27 -7.33 -9.40
CA MET A 97 -8.72 -7.37 -8.04
C MET A 97 -9.42 -8.46 -7.24
N GLU A 98 -8.68 -9.28 -6.52
CA GLU A 98 -9.23 -10.29 -5.62
C GLU A 98 -9.86 -9.68 -4.37
N GLY A 99 -9.32 -8.57 -3.90
CA GLY A 99 -9.85 -7.85 -2.75
C GLY A 99 -9.03 -6.65 -2.35
N ALA A 100 -9.41 -6.05 -1.23
CA ALA A 100 -8.80 -4.86 -0.67
C ALA A 100 -8.30 -5.09 0.74
N LEU A 101 -7.17 -4.48 1.07
CA LEU A 101 -6.66 -4.31 2.42
C LEU A 101 -6.88 -2.85 2.82
N ILE A 102 -7.52 -2.63 3.96
CA ILE A 102 -7.76 -1.27 4.46
C ILE A 102 -6.73 -0.94 5.53
N VAL A 103 -6.04 0.19 5.36
CA VAL A 103 -5.07 0.69 6.32
C VAL A 103 -5.58 1.98 6.93
N THR A 104 -5.51 2.08 8.26
CA THR A 104 -5.95 3.27 9.01
C THR A 104 -5.03 3.57 10.18
N THR A 105 -5.24 4.71 10.81
CA THR A 105 -4.71 5.01 12.13
C THR A 105 -5.85 5.03 13.15
N PRO A 106 -5.59 4.97 14.49
CA PRO A 106 -6.66 4.85 15.49
C PRO A 106 -7.54 6.10 15.64
N GLN A 107 -7.16 7.23 15.06
CA GLN A 107 -7.84 8.52 15.28
C GLN A 107 -9.20 8.61 14.55
N PRO A 108 -10.21 9.24 15.15
CA PRO A 108 -11.56 9.32 14.58
C PRO A 108 -11.63 9.90 13.16
N VAL A 109 -10.77 10.86 12.84
CA VAL A 109 -10.73 11.49 11.51
C VAL A 109 -10.31 10.48 10.43
N ALA A 110 -9.33 9.62 10.71
CA ALA A 110 -8.92 8.56 9.80
C ALA A 110 -9.99 7.47 9.68
N LEU A 111 -10.63 7.12 10.79
CA LEU A 111 -11.70 6.12 10.82
C LEU A 111 -12.92 6.54 9.98
N SER A 112 -13.20 7.85 9.89
CA SER A 112 -14.27 8.33 9.02
C SER A 112 -14.02 8.07 7.54
N ASP A 113 -12.76 8.05 7.11
CA ASP A 113 -12.39 7.70 5.74
C ASP A 113 -12.41 6.19 5.50
N VAL A 114 -12.11 5.39 6.52
CA VAL A 114 -12.30 3.92 6.47
C VAL A 114 -13.75 3.56 6.15
N GLU A 115 -14.71 4.24 6.76
CA GLU A 115 -16.13 4.00 6.48
C GLU A 115 -16.46 4.19 5.00
N LYS A 116 -15.93 5.26 4.39
CA LYS A 116 -16.11 5.52 2.95
C LYS A 116 -15.48 4.42 2.10
N GLY A 117 -14.27 4.00 2.44
CA GLY A 117 -13.54 2.92 1.77
C GLY A 117 -14.29 1.59 1.84
N VAL A 118 -14.73 1.17 3.02
CA VAL A 118 -15.52 -0.05 3.21
C VAL A 118 -16.81 0.00 2.40
N ASN A 119 -17.54 1.11 2.46
CA ASN A 119 -18.80 1.28 1.72
C ASN A 119 -18.56 1.27 0.21
N MET A 120 -17.46 1.82 -0.27
CA MET A 120 -17.08 1.78 -1.69
C MET A 120 -16.88 0.33 -2.15
N PHE A 121 -16.05 -0.45 -1.46
CA PHE A 121 -15.76 -1.85 -1.84
C PHE A 121 -16.99 -2.77 -1.71
N ARG A 122 -17.90 -2.48 -0.77
CA ARG A 122 -19.18 -3.22 -0.59
C ARG A 122 -20.30 -2.72 -1.50
N ASN A 123 -20.09 -1.66 -2.26
CA ASN A 123 -21.12 -1.19 -3.21
C ASN A 123 -21.38 -2.28 -4.25
N LYS A 124 -22.66 -2.52 -4.56
CA LYS A 124 -23.11 -3.58 -5.49
C LYS A 124 -22.48 -3.47 -6.89
N SER A 125 -22.08 -2.29 -7.31
CA SER A 125 -21.43 -2.08 -8.61
C SER A 125 -19.93 -2.44 -8.60
N ILE A 126 -19.32 -2.53 -7.41
CA ILE A 126 -17.91 -2.85 -7.22
C ILE A 126 -17.74 -4.26 -6.68
N ASP A 127 -18.41 -4.56 -5.57
CA ASP A 127 -18.51 -5.86 -4.91
C ASP A 127 -17.17 -6.60 -4.81
N ARG A 128 -16.24 -6.02 -4.07
CA ARG A 128 -14.92 -6.61 -3.83
C ARG A 128 -14.77 -7.04 -2.39
N LYS A 129 -14.14 -8.20 -2.19
CA LYS A 129 -13.77 -8.73 -0.86
C LYS A 129 -12.88 -7.72 -0.14
N ILE A 130 -13.11 -7.53 1.15
CA ILE A 130 -12.19 -6.83 2.03
C ILE A 130 -11.51 -7.91 2.85
N PHE A 131 -10.20 -8.11 2.64
CA PHE A 131 -9.40 -9.10 3.36
C PHE A 131 -9.32 -8.79 4.85
N GLY A 132 -9.21 -7.50 5.17
CA GLY A 132 -9.19 -7.04 6.54
C GLY A 132 -8.73 -5.59 6.67
N LEU A 133 -8.52 -5.21 7.92
CA LEU A 133 -8.05 -3.88 8.33
C LEU A 133 -6.71 -3.99 9.03
N VAL A 134 -5.84 -3.03 8.79
CA VAL A 134 -4.57 -2.82 9.51
C VAL A 134 -4.64 -1.49 10.23
N GLU A 135 -4.37 -1.51 11.54
CA GLU A 135 -4.21 -0.29 12.33
C GLU A 135 -2.73 0.10 12.37
N ASN A 136 -2.35 1.07 11.54
CA ASN A 136 -1.02 1.64 11.53
C ASN A 136 -0.88 2.74 12.60
N MET A 137 0.33 2.99 13.09
CA MET A 137 0.61 3.96 14.15
C MET A 137 -0.23 3.69 15.42
N ALA A 138 -0.45 2.42 15.73
CA ALA A 138 -1.35 1.98 16.80
C ALA A 138 -0.90 2.45 18.20
N TRP A 139 0.40 2.50 18.44
CA TRP A 139 1.03 3.05 19.65
C TRP A 139 2.48 3.44 19.36
N PHE A 140 3.04 4.27 20.20
CA PHE A 140 4.46 4.55 20.26
C PHE A 140 5.13 3.78 21.39
N THR A 141 6.28 3.18 21.12
CA THR A 141 7.13 2.53 22.12
C THR A 141 8.51 3.17 22.07
N PRO A 142 8.95 3.88 23.14
CA PRO A 142 10.32 4.39 23.24
C PRO A 142 11.33 3.25 23.31
N GLU A 143 12.51 3.44 22.74
CA GLU A 143 13.59 2.44 22.78
C GLU A 143 14.04 2.18 24.21
N GLU A 144 14.10 3.20 25.05
CA GLU A 144 14.49 3.12 26.46
C GLU A 144 13.45 2.44 27.35
N LEU A 145 12.20 2.34 26.90
CA LEU A 145 11.07 1.77 27.65
C LEU A 145 10.27 0.81 26.75
N PRO A 146 10.85 -0.32 26.34
CA PRO A 146 10.28 -1.22 25.32
C PRO A 146 8.94 -1.86 25.73
N GLU A 147 8.66 -1.92 27.04
CA GLU A 147 7.40 -2.45 27.56
C GLU A 147 6.26 -1.41 27.61
N ASN A 148 6.59 -0.12 27.39
CA ASN A 148 5.60 0.96 27.50
C ASN A 148 4.96 1.24 26.14
N LYS A 149 3.63 1.39 26.15
CA LYS A 149 2.85 1.78 24.96
C LYS A 149 2.15 3.10 25.20
N TYR A 150 2.43 4.07 24.36
CA TYR A 150 1.79 5.38 24.37
C TYR A 150 0.86 5.53 23.16
N TYR A 151 -0.41 5.72 23.41
CA TYR A 151 -1.46 5.77 22.38
C TYR A 151 -1.65 7.21 21.88
N ILE A 152 -0.68 7.72 21.15
CA ILE A 152 -0.62 9.11 20.68
C ILE A 152 -1.84 9.47 19.81
N PHE A 153 -2.28 8.56 18.96
CA PHE A 153 -3.41 8.75 18.05
C PHE A 153 -4.73 8.14 18.55
N GLY A 154 -4.81 7.73 19.81
CA GLY A 154 -5.95 7.00 20.37
C GLY A 154 -5.72 5.50 20.44
N LYS A 155 -6.68 4.79 21.00
CA LYS A 155 -6.56 3.36 21.29
C LYS A 155 -7.76 2.58 20.74
N GLY A 156 -7.48 1.52 19.97
CA GLY A 156 -8.49 0.54 19.57
C GLY A 156 -9.48 1.01 18.52
N GLY A 157 -9.20 2.12 17.81
CA GLY A 157 -10.08 2.63 16.76
C GLY A 157 -10.22 1.65 15.60
N GLY A 158 -9.12 1.02 15.19
CA GLY A 158 -9.13 -0.02 14.15
C GLY A 158 -9.91 -1.26 14.57
N GLN A 159 -9.75 -1.71 15.82
CA GLN A 159 -10.52 -2.83 16.35
C GLN A 159 -12.03 -2.54 16.34
N GLN A 160 -12.46 -1.38 16.83
CA GLN A 160 -13.86 -0.97 16.81
C GLN A 160 -14.44 -0.93 15.38
N MET A 161 -13.64 -0.46 14.42
CA MET A 161 -14.05 -0.40 13.02
C MET A 161 -14.15 -1.79 12.40
N ALA A 162 -13.20 -2.69 12.71
CA ALA A 162 -13.22 -4.07 12.28
C ALA A 162 -14.48 -4.79 12.78
N GLU A 163 -14.81 -4.63 14.06
CA GLU A 163 -16.03 -5.18 14.66
C GLU A 163 -17.30 -4.59 14.05
N LYS A 164 -17.37 -3.26 13.90
CA LYS A 164 -18.51 -2.55 13.31
C LYS A 164 -18.88 -3.08 11.92
N TYR A 165 -17.86 -3.36 11.11
CA TYR A 165 -18.07 -3.81 9.74
C TYR A 165 -17.95 -5.33 9.56
N GLY A 166 -17.65 -6.09 10.60
CA GLY A 166 -17.47 -7.54 10.52
C GLY A 166 -16.33 -7.92 9.55
N ILE A 167 -15.23 -7.18 9.58
CA ILE A 167 -13.99 -7.47 8.84
C ILE A 167 -12.88 -7.81 9.85
N PRO A 168 -11.92 -8.69 9.53
CA PRO A 168 -10.85 -9.02 10.46
C PRO A 168 -9.88 -7.85 10.66
N LEU A 169 -9.38 -7.66 11.89
CA LEU A 169 -8.20 -6.85 12.17
C LEU A 169 -6.97 -7.75 11.95
N LEU A 170 -6.23 -7.52 10.85
CA LEU A 170 -5.11 -8.37 10.46
C LEU A 170 -3.82 -8.06 11.21
N GLY A 171 -3.66 -6.83 11.68
CA GLY A 171 -2.46 -6.43 12.40
C GLY A 171 -2.52 -4.99 12.91
N GLN A 172 -1.62 -4.73 13.85
CA GLN A 172 -1.39 -3.41 14.41
C GLN A 172 0.11 -3.10 14.32
N ILE A 173 0.46 -2.01 13.67
CA ILE A 173 1.85 -1.60 13.47
C ILE A 173 2.16 -0.44 14.42
N PRO A 174 3.18 -0.54 15.26
CA PRO A 174 3.57 0.54 16.16
C PRO A 174 4.31 1.67 15.44
N ILE A 175 4.40 2.82 16.08
CA ILE A 175 5.35 3.87 15.74
C ILE A 175 6.67 3.51 16.43
N VAL A 176 7.69 3.21 15.62
CA VAL A 176 9.06 2.96 16.09
C VAL A 176 10.01 3.78 15.23
N GLN A 177 11.03 4.34 15.84
CA GLN A 177 11.99 5.22 15.15
C GLN A 177 12.66 4.51 13.95
N SER A 178 13.04 3.25 14.12
CA SER A 178 13.68 2.44 13.07
C SER A 178 12.79 2.19 11.85
N ILE A 179 11.45 2.15 12.02
CA ILE A 179 10.51 2.05 10.88
C ILE A 179 10.63 3.30 10.00
N ARG A 180 10.66 4.48 10.62
CA ARG A 180 10.84 5.74 9.91
C ARG A 180 12.24 5.80 9.26
N GLU A 181 13.30 5.50 10.02
CA GLU A 181 14.68 5.53 9.52
C GLU A 181 14.90 4.57 8.34
N GLY A 182 14.36 3.36 8.43
CA GLY A 182 14.41 2.40 7.33
C GLY A 182 13.71 2.91 6.06
N GLY A 183 12.55 3.56 6.22
CA GLY A 183 11.84 4.19 5.10
C GLY A 183 12.61 5.36 4.48
N ASP A 184 13.27 6.18 5.31
CA ASP A 184 14.02 7.35 4.86
C ASP A 184 15.36 6.98 4.21
N SER A 185 15.96 5.84 4.60
CA SER A 185 17.24 5.35 4.07
C SER A 185 17.11 4.39 2.88
N GLY A 186 15.89 4.02 2.51
CA GLY A 186 15.65 3.03 1.46
C GLY A 186 15.96 1.58 1.89
N GLU A 187 16.05 1.32 3.19
CA GLU A 187 16.26 0.00 3.79
C GLU A 187 15.08 -0.39 4.70
N PRO A 188 13.95 -0.83 4.12
CA PRO A 188 12.74 -1.14 4.89
C PRO A 188 12.99 -2.12 6.03
N VAL A 189 12.46 -1.84 7.23
CA VAL A 189 12.66 -2.69 8.42
C VAL A 189 12.17 -4.13 8.24
N ALA A 190 11.24 -4.37 7.33
CA ALA A 190 10.78 -5.71 6.97
C ALA A 190 11.89 -6.63 6.43
N LEU A 191 13.04 -6.07 6.01
CA LEU A 191 14.23 -6.82 5.60
C LEU A 191 15.09 -7.24 6.78
N SER A 192 14.86 -6.68 7.96
CA SER A 192 15.61 -6.97 9.17
C SER A 192 14.95 -8.07 9.99
N SER A 193 15.75 -8.77 10.82
CA SER A 193 15.26 -9.73 11.83
C SER A 193 14.84 -9.06 13.15
N ARG A 194 14.68 -7.75 13.18
CA ARG A 194 14.32 -6.98 14.37
C ARG A 194 12.83 -7.13 14.68
N PRO A 195 12.39 -6.95 15.94
CA PRO A 195 10.97 -7.07 16.33
C PRO A 195 10.03 -6.11 15.59
N ASP A 196 10.52 -4.92 15.21
CA ASP A 196 9.79 -3.94 14.43
C ASP A 196 9.54 -4.40 12.98
N GLY A 197 10.51 -5.11 12.38
CA GLY A 197 10.35 -5.79 11.10
C GLY A 197 9.36 -6.96 11.18
N GLN A 198 9.34 -7.68 12.31
CA GLN A 198 8.48 -8.85 12.51
C GLN A 198 6.99 -8.51 12.39
N ALA A 199 6.56 -7.33 12.84
CA ALA A 199 5.16 -6.91 12.71
C ALA A 199 4.69 -6.88 11.24
N PHE A 200 5.55 -6.49 10.30
CA PHE A 200 5.25 -6.53 8.87
C PHE A 200 5.23 -7.94 8.30
N ILE A 201 6.14 -8.80 8.76
CA ILE A 201 6.19 -10.23 8.34
C ILE A 201 4.94 -10.96 8.81
N ASP A 202 4.52 -10.75 10.04
CA ASP A 202 3.31 -11.36 10.61
C ASP A 202 2.06 -10.89 9.85
N LEU A 203 1.98 -9.59 9.56
CA LEU A 203 0.91 -9.03 8.74
C LEU A 203 0.88 -9.65 7.34
N ALA A 204 2.02 -9.73 6.66
CA ALA A 204 2.13 -10.31 5.33
C ALA A 204 1.70 -11.78 5.32
N SER A 205 2.14 -12.57 6.32
CA SER A 205 1.77 -13.97 6.48
C SER A 205 0.27 -14.15 6.71
N THR A 206 -0.34 -13.28 7.50
CA THR A 206 -1.79 -13.29 7.76
C THR A 206 -2.58 -12.92 6.50
N LEU A 207 -2.11 -11.92 5.75
CA LEU A 207 -2.75 -11.50 4.50
C LEU A 207 -2.66 -12.58 3.43
N ALA A 208 -1.51 -13.25 3.28
CA ALA A 208 -1.33 -14.33 2.31
C ALA A 208 -2.31 -15.47 2.55
N LYS A 209 -2.45 -15.94 3.80
CA LYS A 209 -3.46 -16.96 4.17
C LYS A 209 -4.88 -16.51 3.84
N SER A 210 -5.23 -15.26 4.14
CA SER A 210 -6.56 -14.71 3.84
C SER A 210 -6.84 -14.59 2.34
N ALA A 211 -5.81 -14.44 1.50
CA ALA A 211 -5.92 -14.43 0.05
C ALA A 211 -6.11 -15.85 -0.50
N ASP A 212 -5.42 -16.85 0.05
CA ASP A 212 -5.55 -18.26 -0.34
C ASP A 212 -6.87 -18.90 0.11
N GLY A 213 -7.65 -18.22 0.94
CA GLY A 213 -8.96 -18.69 1.43
C GLY A 213 -8.87 -19.61 2.66
N GLU A 214 -7.72 -19.57 3.37
CA GLU A 214 -7.49 -20.30 4.61
C GLU A 214 -7.93 -19.49 5.86
#